data_8c49f8a373ae9266a0858e5d851d16d8
#
_entry.id   8c49f8a373ae9266a0858e5d851d16d8
#
_cell.length_a   1.000
_cell.length_b   1.000
_cell.length_c   1.000
_cell.angle_alpha   90.00
_cell.angle_beta   90.00
_cell.angle_gamma   90.00
#
_symmetry.space_group_name_H-M   'P 1'
#
loop_
_entity.id
_entity.type
_entity.pdbx_description
1 polymer ?
#
loop_
_entity_poly.entity_id
_entity_poly.type
_entity_poly.pdbx_seq_one_letter_code
_entity_poly.pdbx_strand_id
1 'polypeptide(L)'
;MIDLKVLREDPDLVRRSQISRGEDPALVDALLSADAARRSAVSTADALRAEQKTASKAVGAASPEERPALLARAKELADQVKAAEATQAEAETAFTAAHMAIGNVIIDGVPAGGEDDFTLLDVVGEPAAIDNPRDHLELGESLGLIDMARGAKVSGARFYFLTGRGALLQLGLLQLAVRLAVDNDFTPMIPPVLVRPEIMSGTGFLGAHAEEVYRLEADDLFLVGTSEVPLAGYHADEILDLSAGPRRYAGWSSCFRREAGSHGKDTRGIIRVHQFDKVEAFIYCEPGDAEAEHDRLLGWQRQMLAAIEVPYRVIDVAAGDLGSSAARKFDCEAWVPTQGTYRELTSTSNCTTFQARRLATRYRDTNGKPQIAATLNGTLATTRWLVAILENHQQPDGSVRVPAALVPYVGVEVLEPAR
;
A
#
# COMPACT_ATOMS: atom_id res chain seq x y z
N MET A 1 -10.86 3.71 -2.90
CA MET A 1 -12.32 3.81 -2.60
C MET A 1 -13.05 2.65 -3.24
N ILE A 2 -14.09 2.14 -2.58
CA ILE A 2 -14.95 1.10 -3.14
C ILE A 2 -15.76 1.62 -4.34
N ASP A 3 -16.28 0.71 -5.16
CA ASP A 3 -17.19 1.07 -6.25
C ASP A 3 -18.57 1.45 -5.70
N LEU A 4 -19.05 2.65 -6.00
CA LEU A 4 -20.39 3.10 -5.61
C LEU A 4 -21.51 2.29 -6.25
N LYS A 5 -21.24 1.65 -7.39
CA LYS A 5 -22.20 0.73 -8.01
C LYS A 5 -22.41 -0.49 -7.12
N VAL A 6 -21.32 -1.11 -6.64
CA VAL A 6 -21.38 -2.23 -5.70
C VAL A 6 -22.08 -1.82 -4.40
N LEU A 7 -21.74 -0.65 -3.84
CA LEU A 7 -22.40 -0.14 -2.64
C LEU A 7 -23.93 -0.01 -2.79
N ARG A 8 -24.40 0.47 -3.94
CA ARG A 8 -25.84 0.71 -4.18
C ARG A 8 -26.61 -0.55 -4.56
N GLU A 9 -25.98 -1.49 -5.28
CA GLU A 9 -26.59 -2.72 -5.75
C GLU A 9 -26.61 -3.82 -4.66
N ASP A 10 -25.53 -3.93 -3.88
CA ASP A 10 -25.41 -4.89 -2.78
C ASP A 10 -24.70 -4.27 -1.56
N PRO A 11 -25.39 -3.38 -0.80
CA PRO A 11 -24.82 -2.80 0.41
C PRO A 11 -24.50 -3.85 1.49
N ASP A 12 -25.18 -4.99 1.47
CA ASP A 12 -24.93 -6.06 2.45
C ASP A 12 -23.61 -6.78 2.19
N LEU A 13 -23.17 -6.90 0.94
CA LEU A 13 -21.81 -7.36 0.62
C LEU A 13 -20.77 -6.45 1.29
N VAL A 14 -20.95 -5.13 1.16
CA VAL A 14 -20.02 -4.16 1.76
C VAL A 14 -20.04 -4.24 3.29
N ARG A 15 -21.24 -4.39 3.93
CA ARG A 15 -21.36 -4.56 5.38
C ARG A 15 -20.67 -5.84 5.86
N ARG A 16 -20.90 -6.97 5.18
CA ARG A 16 -20.23 -8.23 5.51
C ARG A 16 -18.70 -8.09 5.42
N SER A 17 -18.21 -7.42 4.40
CA SER A 17 -16.78 -7.14 4.24
C SER A 17 -16.23 -6.30 5.40
N GLN A 18 -16.92 -5.22 5.80
CA GLN A 18 -16.48 -4.42 6.96
C GLN A 18 -16.49 -5.23 8.25
N ILE A 19 -17.52 -6.04 8.50
CA ILE A 19 -17.59 -6.93 9.67
C ILE A 19 -16.40 -7.91 9.69
N SER A 20 -16.08 -8.54 8.55
CA SER A 20 -14.94 -9.46 8.44
C SER A 20 -13.60 -8.78 8.71
N ARG A 21 -13.50 -7.47 8.41
CA ARG A 21 -12.34 -6.63 8.72
C ARG A 21 -12.28 -6.15 10.18
N GLY A 22 -13.30 -6.45 11.00
CA GLY A 22 -13.44 -5.88 12.34
C GLY A 22 -13.82 -4.40 12.35
N GLU A 23 -14.28 -3.86 11.22
CA GLU A 23 -14.72 -2.48 11.06
C GLU A 23 -16.21 -2.32 11.38
N ASP A 24 -16.63 -1.10 11.74
CA ASP A 24 -18.03 -0.82 12.06
C ASP A 24 -18.91 -0.83 10.78
N PRO A 25 -19.88 -1.77 10.66
CA PRO A 25 -20.80 -1.80 9.52
C PRO A 25 -21.69 -0.54 9.39
N ALA A 26 -21.88 0.24 10.47
CA ALA A 26 -22.61 1.50 10.42
C ALA A 26 -21.95 2.54 9.51
N LEU A 27 -20.66 2.44 9.23
CA LEU A 27 -19.96 3.27 8.25
C LEU A 27 -20.58 3.13 6.85
N VAL A 28 -21.10 1.96 6.50
CA VAL A 28 -21.77 1.72 5.21
C VAL A 28 -23.08 2.49 5.13
N ASP A 29 -23.85 2.53 6.21
CA ASP A 29 -25.11 3.28 6.29
C ASP A 29 -24.85 4.79 6.25
N ALA A 30 -23.79 5.24 6.91
CA ALA A 30 -23.35 6.63 6.84
C ALA A 30 -22.96 7.03 5.41
N LEU A 31 -22.24 6.17 4.68
CA LEU A 31 -21.87 6.40 3.29
C LEU A 31 -23.10 6.42 2.36
N LEU A 32 -24.04 5.48 2.53
CA LEU A 32 -25.30 5.46 1.76
C LEU A 32 -26.12 6.74 1.97
N SER A 33 -26.22 7.21 3.21
CA SER A 33 -26.89 8.46 3.56
C SER A 33 -26.21 9.67 2.92
N ALA A 34 -24.87 9.73 3.02
CA ALA A 34 -24.09 10.81 2.42
C ALA A 34 -24.19 10.82 0.89
N ASP A 35 -24.20 9.65 0.22
CA ASP A 35 -24.39 9.55 -1.22
C ASP A 35 -25.80 10.01 -1.64
N ALA A 36 -26.83 9.68 -0.87
CA ALA A 36 -28.19 10.16 -1.13
C ALA A 36 -28.30 11.68 -0.97
N ALA A 37 -27.74 12.24 0.11
CA ALA A 37 -27.71 13.69 0.36
C ALA A 37 -26.97 14.43 -0.75
N ARG A 38 -25.79 13.94 -1.15
CA ARG A 38 -25.02 14.50 -2.27
C ARG A 38 -25.80 14.54 -3.57
N ARG A 39 -26.44 13.42 -3.96
CA ARG A 39 -27.25 13.36 -5.19
C ARG A 39 -28.43 14.30 -5.15
N SER A 40 -29.09 14.43 -4.00
CA SER A 40 -30.20 15.39 -3.82
C SER A 40 -29.72 16.84 -3.95
N ALA A 41 -28.61 17.19 -3.30
CA ALA A 41 -28.03 18.54 -3.35
C ALA A 41 -27.60 18.92 -4.77
N VAL A 42 -26.94 18.01 -5.50
CA VAL A 42 -26.58 18.22 -6.93
C VAL A 42 -27.82 18.46 -7.77
N SER A 43 -28.87 17.62 -7.65
CA SER A 43 -30.11 17.75 -8.40
C SER A 43 -30.79 19.09 -8.12
N THR A 44 -30.84 19.55 -6.87
CA THR A 44 -31.43 20.82 -6.47
C THR A 44 -30.66 22.01 -7.05
N ALA A 45 -29.32 21.99 -6.94
CA ALA A 45 -28.49 23.07 -7.50
C ALA A 45 -28.61 23.15 -9.03
N ASP A 46 -28.65 22.02 -9.73
CA ASP A 46 -28.81 21.98 -11.18
C ASP A 46 -30.19 22.51 -11.62
N ALA A 47 -31.28 22.17 -10.91
CA ALA A 47 -32.62 22.68 -11.18
C ALA A 47 -32.67 24.21 -11.01
N LEU A 48 -32.13 24.73 -9.90
CA LEU A 48 -32.09 26.16 -9.63
C LEU A 48 -31.22 26.93 -10.66
N ARG A 49 -30.09 26.37 -11.08
CA ARG A 49 -29.28 26.96 -12.18
C ARG A 49 -30.03 27.02 -13.49
N ALA A 50 -30.83 26.00 -13.83
CA ALA A 50 -31.67 25.99 -15.02
C ALA A 50 -32.76 27.06 -14.96
N GLU A 51 -33.44 27.21 -13.80
CA GLU A 51 -34.43 28.27 -13.57
C GLU A 51 -33.80 29.67 -13.66
N GLN A 52 -32.66 29.89 -13.02
CA GLN A 52 -31.91 31.14 -13.06
C GLN A 52 -31.54 31.52 -14.50
N LYS A 53 -31.05 30.56 -15.29
CA LYS A 53 -30.72 30.77 -16.70
C LYS A 53 -31.95 31.19 -17.50
N THR A 54 -33.12 30.61 -17.23
CA THR A 54 -34.38 30.92 -17.88
C THR A 54 -34.85 32.31 -17.47
N ALA A 55 -34.86 32.65 -16.19
CA ALA A 55 -35.22 33.97 -15.68
C ALA A 55 -34.31 35.08 -16.23
N SER A 56 -33.00 34.84 -16.29
CA SER A 56 -32.05 35.80 -16.87
C SER A 56 -32.32 36.09 -18.34
N LYS A 57 -32.71 35.08 -19.14
CA LYS A 57 -33.12 35.28 -20.52
C LYS A 57 -34.43 36.11 -20.63
N ALA A 58 -35.39 35.84 -19.74
CA ALA A 58 -36.64 36.56 -19.69
C ALA A 58 -36.44 38.06 -19.38
N VAL A 59 -35.54 38.41 -18.47
CA VAL A 59 -35.15 39.81 -18.19
C VAL A 59 -34.63 40.53 -19.43
N GLY A 60 -33.85 39.84 -20.29
CA GLY A 60 -33.30 40.40 -21.52
C GLY A 60 -34.38 40.70 -22.60
N ALA A 61 -35.49 39.96 -22.61
CA ALA A 61 -36.56 40.06 -23.56
C ALA A 61 -37.78 40.92 -23.05
N ALA A 62 -37.73 41.34 -21.77
CA ALA A 62 -38.85 41.96 -21.08
C ALA A 62 -39.11 43.40 -21.50
N SER A 63 -40.41 43.81 -21.52
CA SER A 63 -40.83 45.19 -21.63
C SER A 63 -40.36 46.03 -20.43
N PRO A 64 -40.30 47.41 -20.56
CA PRO A 64 -39.90 48.23 -19.42
C PRO A 64 -40.81 48.10 -18.20
N GLU A 65 -42.05 47.67 -18.36
CA GLU A 65 -43.03 47.48 -17.28
C GLU A 65 -42.85 46.18 -16.55
N GLU A 66 -42.47 45.10 -17.23
CA GLU A 66 -42.27 43.77 -16.67
C GLU A 66 -40.87 43.55 -16.04
N ARG A 67 -39.90 44.32 -16.54
CA ARG A 67 -38.47 44.18 -16.18
C ARG A 67 -38.17 44.27 -14.68
N PRO A 68 -38.79 45.19 -13.88
CA PRO A 68 -38.51 45.26 -12.44
C PRO A 68 -38.90 43.98 -11.69
N ALA A 69 -40.04 43.38 -12.02
CA ALA A 69 -40.49 42.12 -11.39
C ALA A 69 -39.56 40.93 -11.75
N LEU A 70 -39.15 40.84 -13.03
CA LEU A 70 -38.22 39.81 -13.49
C LEU A 70 -36.85 39.97 -12.92
N LEU A 71 -36.35 41.18 -12.71
CA LEU A 71 -35.07 41.45 -12.00
C LEU A 71 -35.13 41.02 -10.54
N ALA A 72 -36.24 41.28 -9.83
CA ALA A 72 -36.43 40.84 -8.46
C ALA A 72 -36.40 39.31 -8.36
N ARG A 73 -37.10 38.62 -9.29
CA ARG A 73 -37.09 37.15 -9.36
C ARG A 73 -35.71 36.59 -9.72
N ALA A 74 -34.99 37.20 -10.65
CA ALA A 74 -33.63 36.78 -11.00
C ALA A 74 -32.67 36.94 -9.84
N LYS A 75 -32.82 37.99 -9.02
CA LYS A 75 -32.03 38.19 -7.81
C LYS A 75 -32.34 37.11 -6.76
N GLU A 76 -33.60 36.83 -6.49
CA GLU A 76 -34.01 35.76 -5.57
C GLU A 76 -33.45 34.39 -5.98
N LEU A 77 -33.54 34.07 -7.28
CA LEU A 77 -32.97 32.85 -7.82
C LEU A 77 -31.43 32.80 -7.68
N ALA A 78 -30.74 33.94 -7.83
CA ALA A 78 -29.30 34.02 -7.63
C ALA A 78 -28.92 33.69 -6.17
N ASP A 79 -29.69 34.20 -5.20
CA ASP A 79 -29.47 33.90 -3.78
C ASP A 79 -29.76 32.41 -3.47
N GLN A 80 -30.82 31.85 -4.06
CA GLN A 80 -31.17 30.43 -3.94
C GLN A 80 -30.09 29.51 -4.57
N VAL A 81 -29.56 29.85 -5.75
CA VAL A 81 -28.46 29.10 -6.38
C VAL A 81 -27.23 29.11 -5.50
N LYS A 82 -26.85 30.28 -4.96
CA LYS A 82 -25.71 30.40 -4.06
C LYS A 82 -25.86 29.54 -2.80
N ALA A 83 -27.05 29.51 -2.20
CA ALA A 83 -27.33 28.66 -1.03
C ALA A 83 -27.28 27.18 -1.39
N ALA A 84 -27.84 26.77 -2.54
CA ALA A 84 -27.82 25.39 -3.00
C ALA A 84 -26.41 24.91 -3.35
N GLU A 85 -25.56 25.76 -3.91
CA GLU A 85 -24.15 25.47 -4.18
C GLU A 85 -23.33 25.27 -2.89
N ALA A 86 -23.60 26.05 -1.86
CA ALA A 86 -23.00 25.85 -0.54
C ALA A 86 -23.40 24.49 0.05
N THR A 87 -24.69 24.14 0.02
CA THR A 87 -25.21 22.83 0.46
C THR A 87 -24.62 21.69 -0.37
N GLN A 88 -24.46 21.86 -1.67
CA GLN A 88 -23.80 20.87 -2.53
C GLN A 88 -22.34 20.65 -2.13
N ALA A 89 -21.59 21.72 -1.85
CA ALA A 89 -20.18 21.63 -1.43
C ALA A 89 -20.04 20.92 -0.06
N GLU A 90 -20.93 21.22 0.88
CA GLU A 90 -20.98 20.54 2.19
C GLU A 90 -21.29 19.04 2.04
N ALA A 91 -22.29 18.71 1.21
CA ALA A 91 -22.68 17.32 0.94
C ALA A 91 -21.56 16.53 0.23
N GLU A 92 -20.83 17.16 -0.70
CA GLU A 92 -19.68 16.53 -1.37
C GLU A 92 -18.53 16.27 -0.38
N THR A 93 -18.26 17.20 0.52
CA THR A 93 -17.24 17.02 1.58
C THR A 93 -17.62 15.87 2.52
N ALA A 94 -18.87 15.84 2.99
CA ALA A 94 -19.35 14.77 3.86
C ALA A 94 -19.33 13.40 3.17
N PHE A 95 -19.74 13.35 1.90
CA PHE A 95 -19.69 12.15 1.08
C PHE A 95 -18.25 11.65 0.91
N THR A 96 -17.31 12.53 0.58
CA THR A 96 -15.89 12.18 0.40
C THR A 96 -15.32 11.60 1.69
N ALA A 97 -15.58 12.23 2.83
CA ALA A 97 -15.11 11.74 4.12
C ALA A 97 -15.68 10.35 4.44
N ALA A 98 -16.99 10.14 4.28
CA ALA A 98 -17.63 8.84 4.50
C ALA A 98 -17.11 7.76 3.54
N HIS A 99 -16.87 8.10 2.27
CA HIS A 99 -16.36 7.16 1.27
C HIS A 99 -14.90 6.77 1.52
N MET A 100 -14.08 7.70 2.03
CA MET A 100 -12.68 7.44 2.41
C MET A 100 -12.56 6.56 3.66
N ALA A 101 -13.58 6.52 4.52
CA ALA A 101 -13.59 5.73 5.73
C ALA A 101 -13.85 4.22 5.48
N ILE A 102 -14.38 3.84 4.33
CA ILE A 102 -14.66 2.44 3.99
C ILE A 102 -13.41 1.75 3.45
N GLY A 103 -13.01 0.63 4.06
CA GLY A 103 -11.99 -0.27 3.54
C GLY A 103 -12.44 -0.99 2.27
N ASN A 104 -11.48 -1.55 1.52
CA ASN A 104 -11.78 -2.28 0.29
C ASN A 104 -12.67 -3.50 0.57
N VAL A 105 -13.51 -3.87 -0.39
CA VAL A 105 -14.33 -5.08 -0.30
C VAL A 105 -13.42 -6.29 -0.45
N ILE A 106 -13.47 -7.22 0.52
CA ILE A 106 -12.68 -8.45 0.49
C ILE A 106 -13.13 -9.39 -0.63
N ILE A 107 -12.18 -10.14 -1.18
CA ILE A 107 -12.44 -11.20 -2.15
C ILE A 107 -12.99 -12.43 -1.42
N ASP A 108 -13.86 -13.17 -2.08
CA ASP A 108 -14.41 -14.41 -1.53
C ASP A 108 -13.30 -15.41 -1.15
N GLY A 109 -13.46 -16.06 -0.01
CA GLY A 109 -12.50 -17.04 0.51
C GLY A 109 -11.40 -16.46 1.41
N VAL A 110 -11.30 -15.12 1.55
CA VAL A 110 -10.41 -14.49 2.54
C VAL A 110 -10.87 -14.89 3.95
N PRO A 111 -9.99 -15.43 4.83
CA PRO A 111 -10.36 -15.83 6.18
C PRO A 111 -10.83 -14.61 6.97
N ALA A 112 -11.86 -14.81 7.80
CA ALA A 112 -12.35 -13.79 8.71
C ALA A 112 -11.54 -13.83 10.01
N GLY A 113 -11.44 -12.70 10.72
CA GLY A 113 -10.74 -12.63 12.01
C GLY A 113 -9.56 -11.70 12.02
N GLY A 114 -8.74 -11.78 13.08
CA GLY A 114 -7.55 -10.95 13.29
C GLY A 114 -6.24 -11.62 12.84
N GLU A 115 -5.11 -11.09 13.33
CA GLU A 115 -3.75 -11.50 12.94
C GLU A 115 -3.50 -13.02 13.05
N ASP A 116 -4.10 -13.69 14.06
CA ASP A 116 -3.89 -15.12 14.30
C ASP A 116 -4.86 -16.04 13.52
N ASP A 117 -5.86 -15.49 12.82
CA ASP A 117 -6.91 -16.24 12.12
C ASP A 117 -6.58 -16.50 10.63
N PHE A 118 -5.32 -16.42 10.24
CA PHE A 118 -4.87 -16.68 8.88
C PHE A 118 -5.09 -18.13 8.46
N THR A 119 -5.14 -18.38 7.13
CA THR A 119 -5.10 -19.73 6.58
C THR A 119 -3.69 -20.08 6.14
N LEU A 120 -3.11 -21.17 6.67
CA LEU A 120 -1.83 -21.70 6.21
C LEU A 120 -2.00 -22.32 4.83
N LEU A 121 -1.27 -21.80 3.85
CA LEU A 121 -1.32 -22.29 2.46
C LEU A 121 -0.19 -23.28 2.16
N ASP A 122 1.02 -23.03 2.67
CA ASP A 122 2.20 -23.85 2.37
C ASP A 122 3.30 -23.69 3.42
N VAL A 123 4.15 -24.70 3.55
CA VAL A 123 5.38 -24.67 4.34
C VAL A 123 6.51 -25.21 3.47
N VAL A 124 7.56 -24.41 3.29
CA VAL A 124 8.68 -24.72 2.40
C VAL A 124 9.98 -24.77 3.20
N GLY A 125 10.68 -25.88 3.11
CA GLY A 125 11.91 -26.15 3.86
C GLY A 125 11.62 -26.54 5.31
N GLU A 126 12.62 -27.14 5.94
CA GLU A 126 12.59 -27.50 7.36
C GLU A 126 13.56 -26.60 8.14
N PRO A 127 13.13 -26.01 9.28
CA PRO A 127 14.04 -25.27 10.15
C PRO A 127 15.22 -26.14 10.58
N ALA A 128 16.44 -25.67 10.37
CA ALA A 128 17.63 -26.36 10.86
C ALA A 128 17.63 -26.39 12.39
N ALA A 129 18.00 -27.53 12.97
CA ALA A 129 18.26 -27.62 14.41
C ALA A 129 19.60 -26.93 14.68
N ILE A 130 19.56 -25.75 15.28
CA ILE A 130 20.72 -24.95 15.65
C ILE A 130 20.79 -24.92 17.18
N ASP A 131 21.87 -25.51 17.73
CA ASP A 131 22.10 -25.48 19.18
C ASP A 131 22.49 -24.06 19.63
N ASN A 132 21.73 -23.50 20.58
CA ASN A 132 21.95 -22.17 21.12
C ASN A 132 22.11 -21.08 20.00
N PRO A 133 21.11 -20.85 19.15
CA PRO A 133 21.21 -19.90 18.06
C PRO A 133 21.50 -18.50 18.60
N ARG A 134 22.41 -17.78 17.93
CA ARG A 134 22.65 -16.34 18.17
C ARG A 134 21.69 -15.52 17.34
N ASP A 135 21.24 -14.41 17.88
CA ASP A 135 20.37 -13.52 17.12
C ASP A 135 21.19 -12.72 16.06
N HIS A 136 20.46 -12.18 15.10
CA HIS A 136 21.05 -11.43 14.00
C HIS A 136 21.86 -10.20 14.43
N LEU A 137 21.59 -9.63 15.63
CA LEU A 137 22.37 -8.52 16.16
C LEU A 137 23.70 -9.02 16.72
N GLU A 138 23.71 -10.10 17.52
CA GLU A 138 24.94 -10.70 18.03
C GLU A 138 25.85 -11.14 16.89
N LEU A 139 25.27 -11.80 15.87
CA LEU A 139 26.01 -12.19 14.66
C LEU A 139 26.50 -10.94 13.92
N GLY A 140 25.61 -9.96 13.69
CA GLY A 140 25.93 -8.73 12.97
C GLY A 140 27.05 -7.93 13.62
N GLU A 141 27.06 -7.80 14.95
CA GLU A 141 28.12 -7.11 15.69
C GLU A 141 29.42 -7.90 15.66
N SER A 142 29.40 -9.24 15.92
CA SER A 142 30.61 -10.08 15.93
C SER A 142 31.28 -10.18 14.57
N LEU A 143 30.49 -10.12 13.49
CA LEU A 143 30.93 -10.13 12.09
C LEU A 143 31.27 -8.73 11.54
N GLY A 144 31.03 -7.67 12.31
CA GLY A 144 31.25 -6.29 11.88
C GLY A 144 30.31 -5.85 10.75
N LEU A 145 29.06 -6.32 10.74
CA LEU A 145 28.07 -6.08 9.69
C LEU A 145 27.04 -5.01 10.08
N ILE A 146 26.69 -4.94 11.37
CA ILE A 146 25.63 -4.07 11.93
C ILE A 146 26.21 -3.23 13.06
N ASP A 147 25.95 -1.93 13.05
CA ASP A 147 26.36 -1.00 14.11
C ASP A 147 25.16 -0.19 14.61
N MET A 148 24.51 -0.72 15.65
CA MET A 148 23.36 -0.06 16.29
C MET A 148 23.82 1.13 17.16
N ALA A 149 24.98 1.05 17.79
CA ALA A 149 25.45 2.11 18.71
C ALA A 149 25.72 3.42 17.96
N ARG A 150 26.37 3.34 16.79
CA ARG A 150 26.59 4.51 15.95
C ARG A 150 25.32 4.99 15.27
N GLY A 151 24.41 4.10 14.89
CA GLY A 151 23.09 4.45 14.39
C GLY A 151 22.30 5.25 15.41
N ALA A 152 22.23 4.77 16.65
CA ALA A 152 21.57 5.48 17.75
C ALA A 152 22.23 6.83 18.08
N LYS A 153 23.58 6.90 18.01
CA LYS A 153 24.31 8.16 18.22
C LYS A 153 23.98 9.23 17.18
N VAL A 154 23.77 8.84 15.93
CA VAL A 154 23.57 9.78 14.82
C VAL A 154 22.10 10.20 14.70
N SER A 155 21.16 9.23 14.84
CA SER A 155 19.76 9.44 14.48
C SER A 155 18.75 9.03 15.57
N GLY A 156 19.22 8.44 16.68
CA GLY A 156 18.35 7.95 17.74
C GLY A 156 18.09 6.44 17.68
N ALA A 157 17.21 5.96 18.54
CA ALA A 157 16.85 4.56 18.62
C ALA A 157 16.28 4.05 17.28
N ARG A 158 16.42 2.74 17.01
CA ARG A 158 15.93 2.07 15.78
C ARG A 158 16.56 2.59 14.47
N PHE A 159 17.69 3.30 14.56
CA PHE A 159 18.59 3.56 13.44
C PHE A 159 19.87 2.73 13.57
N TYR A 160 20.46 2.38 12.46
CA TYR A 160 21.61 1.50 12.38
C TYR A 160 22.51 1.89 11.21
N PHE A 161 23.75 1.41 11.24
CA PHE A 161 24.60 1.35 10.05
C PHE A 161 24.79 -0.12 9.66
N LEU A 162 24.69 -0.41 8.37
CA LEU A 162 25.30 -1.61 7.80
C LEU A 162 26.74 -1.28 7.39
N THR A 163 27.68 -2.11 7.75
CA THR A 163 29.10 -1.88 7.53
C THR A 163 29.74 -3.04 6.78
N GLY A 164 30.79 -2.75 6.05
CA GLY A 164 31.58 -3.76 5.36
C GLY A 164 30.72 -4.70 4.49
N ARG A 165 30.83 -6.01 4.76
CA ARG A 165 30.08 -7.04 4.02
C ARG A 165 28.58 -7.06 4.33
N GLY A 166 28.16 -6.49 5.45
CA GLY A 166 26.74 -6.30 5.74
C GLY A 166 26.06 -5.35 4.74
N ALA A 167 26.75 -4.25 4.40
CA ALA A 167 26.27 -3.35 3.36
C ALA A 167 26.26 -4.03 1.98
N LEU A 168 27.30 -4.81 1.65
CA LEU A 168 27.32 -5.56 0.37
C LEU A 168 26.24 -6.64 0.33
N LEU A 169 25.94 -7.30 1.46
CA LEU A 169 24.86 -8.29 1.53
C LEU A 169 23.50 -7.67 1.26
N GLN A 170 23.20 -6.49 1.84
CA GLN A 170 21.96 -5.76 1.54
C GLN A 170 21.92 -5.31 0.09
N LEU A 171 22.97 -4.67 -0.41
CA LEU A 171 23.00 -4.21 -1.80
C LEU A 171 22.85 -5.38 -2.77
N GLY A 172 23.51 -6.51 -2.50
CA GLY A 172 23.38 -7.73 -3.30
C GLY A 172 21.97 -8.30 -3.29
N LEU A 173 21.32 -8.34 -2.13
CA LEU A 173 19.94 -8.80 -1.97
C LEU A 173 18.97 -7.94 -2.81
N LEU A 174 19.09 -6.61 -2.73
CA LEU A 174 18.23 -5.69 -3.47
C LEU A 174 18.51 -5.76 -4.97
N GLN A 175 19.78 -5.91 -5.38
CA GLN A 175 20.13 -6.11 -6.80
C GLN A 175 19.57 -7.45 -7.33
N LEU A 176 19.64 -8.52 -6.54
CA LEU A 176 19.07 -9.82 -6.91
C LEU A 176 17.56 -9.70 -7.13
N ALA A 177 16.85 -8.99 -6.23
CA ALA A 177 15.43 -8.73 -6.38
C ALA A 177 15.09 -7.92 -7.63
N VAL A 178 15.87 -6.88 -7.95
CA VAL A 178 15.69 -6.09 -9.19
C VAL A 178 15.94 -6.95 -10.44
N ARG A 179 16.98 -7.82 -10.44
CA ARG A 179 17.24 -8.71 -11.57
C ARG A 179 16.10 -9.71 -11.75
N LEU A 180 15.63 -10.35 -10.67
CA LEU A 180 14.46 -11.23 -10.72
C LEU A 180 13.25 -10.51 -11.31
N ALA A 181 13.02 -9.27 -10.91
CA ALA A 181 11.93 -8.46 -11.44
C ALA A 181 12.08 -8.24 -12.95
N VAL A 182 13.28 -7.87 -13.43
CA VAL A 182 13.55 -7.67 -14.87
C VAL A 182 13.36 -8.97 -15.66
N ASP A 183 13.80 -10.10 -15.12
CA ASP A 183 13.66 -11.43 -15.74
C ASP A 183 12.16 -11.87 -15.81
N ASN A 184 11.28 -11.21 -15.07
CA ASN A 184 9.83 -11.40 -15.06
C ASN A 184 9.04 -10.20 -15.63
N ASP A 185 9.64 -9.46 -16.56
CA ASP A 185 9.02 -8.37 -17.33
C ASP A 185 8.61 -7.14 -16.50
N PHE A 186 9.26 -6.89 -15.36
CA PHE A 186 9.10 -5.63 -14.63
C PHE A 186 10.05 -4.56 -15.16
N THR A 187 9.56 -3.34 -15.24
CA THR A 187 10.40 -2.16 -15.46
C THR A 187 10.99 -1.70 -14.12
N PRO A 188 12.34 -1.75 -13.94
CA PRO A 188 12.96 -1.27 -12.71
C PRO A 188 12.88 0.26 -12.61
N MET A 189 12.60 0.76 -11.41
CA MET A 189 12.45 2.18 -11.13
C MET A 189 13.17 2.59 -9.84
N ILE A 190 13.67 3.82 -9.80
CA ILE A 190 14.11 4.50 -8.58
C ILE A 190 13.14 5.67 -8.36
N PRO A 191 12.07 5.48 -7.59
CA PRO A 191 11.05 6.48 -7.38
C PRO A 191 11.46 7.54 -6.35
N PRO A 192 10.84 8.74 -6.35
CA PRO A 192 11.01 9.70 -5.28
C PRO A 192 10.48 9.12 -3.95
N VAL A 193 11.15 9.46 -2.84
CA VAL A 193 10.75 9.06 -1.49
C VAL A 193 9.90 10.10 -0.78
N LEU A 194 9.75 11.27 -1.37
CA LEU A 194 8.86 12.36 -0.93
C LEU A 194 7.68 12.44 -1.89
N VAL A 195 6.48 12.40 -1.34
CA VAL A 195 5.25 12.45 -2.14
C VAL A 195 4.28 13.51 -1.61
N ARG A 196 3.41 13.98 -2.49
CA ARG A 196 2.34 14.93 -2.16
C ARG A 196 1.23 14.28 -1.32
N PRO A 197 0.47 15.08 -0.54
CA PRO A 197 -0.63 14.58 0.28
C PRO A 197 -1.69 13.79 -0.50
N GLU A 198 -2.04 14.23 -1.70
CA GLU A 198 -3.03 13.57 -2.55
C GLU A 198 -2.60 12.17 -2.99
N ILE A 199 -1.30 11.95 -3.22
CA ILE A 199 -0.77 10.63 -3.58
C ILE A 199 -0.77 9.71 -2.35
N MET A 200 -0.28 10.21 -1.21
CA MET A 200 -0.28 9.46 0.05
C MET A 200 -1.71 9.07 0.49
N SER A 201 -2.66 10.00 0.37
CA SER A 201 -4.08 9.75 0.65
C SER A 201 -4.71 8.78 -0.36
N GLY A 202 -4.35 8.94 -1.64
CA GLY A 202 -4.87 8.10 -2.72
C GLY A 202 -4.54 6.62 -2.55
N THR A 203 -3.39 6.30 -1.98
CA THR A 203 -2.98 4.92 -1.69
C THR A 203 -3.59 4.34 -0.41
N GLY A 204 -4.14 5.18 0.49
CA GLY A 204 -4.80 4.74 1.71
C GLY A 204 -3.99 4.89 2.99
N PHE A 205 -2.76 5.45 2.93
CA PHE A 205 -1.87 5.54 4.09
C PHE A 205 -2.19 6.71 5.05
N LEU A 206 -3.01 7.69 4.66
CA LEU A 206 -3.47 8.77 5.56
C LEU A 206 -4.81 8.47 6.26
N GLY A 207 -5.14 7.20 6.43
CA GLY A 207 -6.28 6.74 7.23
C GLY A 207 -5.85 6.35 8.65
N ALA A 208 -6.17 5.14 9.05
CA ALA A 208 -5.84 4.56 10.37
C ALA A 208 -4.33 4.53 10.69
N HIS A 209 -3.47 4.58 9.68
CA HIS A 209 -2.01 4.52 9.83
C HIS A 209 -1.31 5.88 9.64
N ALA A 210 -2.03 6.99 9.68
CA ALA A 210 -1.45 8.33 9.47
C ALA A 210 -0.32 8.65 10.48
N GLU A 211 -0.38 8.11 11.70
CA GLU A 211 0.63 8.28 12.74
C GLU A 211 1.98 7.62 12.40
N GLU A 212 1.98 6.62 11.52
CA GLU A 212 3.17 5.91 11.07
C GLU A 212 3.99 6.68 10.02
N VAL A 213 3.41 7.74 9.45
CA VAL A 213 3.99 8.48 8.33
C VAL A 213 4.74 9.72 8.82
N TYR A 214 5.97 9.92 8.34
CA TYR A 214 6.70 11.16 8.52
C TYR A 214 6.17 12.26 7.59
N ARG A 215 5.78 13.40 8.14
CA ARG A 215 5.36 14.58 7.40
C ARG A 215 6.41 15.69 7.51
N LEU A 216 6.73 16.33 6.39
CA LEU A 216 7.52 17.54 6.30
C LEU A 216 6.54 18.72 6.16
N GLU A 217 6.22 19.38 7.27
CA GLU A 217 5.18 20.41 7.30
C GLU A 217 5.52 21.63 6.46
N ALA A 218 6.81 22.03 6.43
CA ALA A 218 7.26 23.20 5.69
C ALA A 218 7.10 23.06 4.16
N ASP A 219 7.19 21.83 3.66
CA ASP A 219 7.15 21.53 2.23
C ASP A 219 5.82 20.91 1.81
N ASP A 220 4.95 20.59 2.78
CA ASP A 220 3.71 19.83 2.62
C ASP A 220 3.93 18.50 1.85
N LEU A 221 4.94 17.76 2.25
CA LEU A 221 5.33 16.46 1.68
C LEU A 221 5.35 15.38 2.76
N PHE A 222 5.26 14.12 2.32
CA PHE A 222 5.35 12.95 3.18
C PHE A 222 6.49 12.04 2.73
N LEU A 223 7.25 11.49 3.70
CA LEU A 223 8.19 10.40 3.44
C LEU A 223 7.41 9.08 3.29
N VAL A 224 7.78 8.30 2.26
CA VAL A 224 7.10 7.04 1.98
C VAL A 224 7.55 5.91 2.91
N GLY A 225 6.62 5.11 3.39
CA GLY A 225 6.89 3.85 4.11
C GLY A 225 7.06 2.64 3.18
N THR A 226 6.87 2.84 1.87
CA THR A 226 6.95 1.85 0.80
C THR A 226 6.96 2.55 -0.55
N SER A 227 7.69 2.02 -1.54
CA SER A 227 7.63 2.53 -2.91
C SER A 227 6.30 2.25 -3.62
N GLU A 228 5.41 1.44 -3.03
CA GLU A 228 4.02 1.34 -3.48
C GLU A 228 3.37 2.71 -3.70
N VAL A 229 3.61 3.65 -2.79
CA VAL A 229 2.98 4.99 -2.83
C VAL A 229 3.36 5.77 -4.09
N PRO A 230 4.63 6.04 -4.39
CA PRO A 230 5.00 6.74 -5.61
C PRO A 230 4.72 5.92 -6.88
N LEU A 231 4.79 4.58 -6.81
CA LEU A 231 4.44 3.72 -7.96
C LEU A 231 2.95 3.76 -8.27
N ALA A 232 2.07 3.77 -7.25
CA ALA A 232 0.64 3.96 -7.45
C ALA A 232 0.29 5.37 -7.96
N GLY A 233 1.07 6.39 -7.56
CA GLY A 233 0.93 7.77 -8.03
C GLY A 233 1.49 8.01 -9.43
N TYR A 234 2.32 7.10 -9.95
CA TYR A 234 3.03 7.29 -11.22
C TYR A 234 2.10 7.51 -12.41
N HIS A 235 0.94 6.87 -12.39
CA HIS A 235 -0.10 7.00 -13.42
C HIS A 235 -1.39 7.68 -12.89
N ALA A 236 -1.28 8.52 -11.86
CA ALA A 236 -2.44 9.28 -11.39
C ALA A 236 -3.02 10.18 -12.51
N ASP A 237 -4.35 10.21 -12.63
CA ASP A 237 -5.12 10.95 -13.65
C ASP A 237 -4.86 10.51 -15.12
N GLU A 238 -4.23 9.35 -15.34
CA GLU A 238 -3.94 8.84 -16.68
C GLU A 238 -4.93 7.77 -17.16
N ILE A 239 -4.94 7.58 -18.48
CA ILE A 239 -5.61 6.44 -19.15
C ILE A 239 -4.52 5.58 -19.78
N LEU A 240 -4.30 4.42 -19.20
CA LEU A 240 -3.26 3.47 -19.63
C LEU A 240 -3.67 2.71 -20.89
N ASP A 241 -2.71 2.36 -21.70
CA ASP A 241 -2.84 1.31 -22.71
C ASP A 241 -2.40 -0.02 -22.11
N LEU A 242 -3.37 -0.91 -21.84
CA LEU A 242 -3.16 -2.26 -21.33
C LEU A 242 -3.35 -3.32 -22.44
N SER A 243 -3.46 -2.93 -23.71
CA SER A 243 -3.66 -3.86 -24.84
C SER A 243 -2.53 -4.87 -25.01
N ALA A 244 -1.31 -4.53 -24.57
CA ALA A 244 -0.15 -5.42 -24.55
C ALA A 244 -0.02 -6.21 -23.22
N GLY A 245 -0.98 -6.12 -22.33
CA GLY A 245 -0.99 -6.74 -21.00
C GLY A 245 -0.69 -5.77 -19.85
N PRO A 246 -0.55 -6.30 -18.63
CA PRO A 246 -0.30 -5.53 -17.43
C PRO A 246 0.96 -4.68 -17.49
N ARG A 247 0.94 -3.51 -16.82
CA ARG A 247 2.13 -2.68 -16.57
C ARG A 247 2.74 -3.08 -15.24
N ARG A 248 3.98 -3.56 -15.25
CA ARG A 248 4.70 -4.05 -14.08
C ARG A 248 5.92 -3.20 -13.80
N TYR A 249 6.04 -2.70 -12.58
CA TYR A 249 7.12 -1.84 -12.10
C TYR A 249 7.77 -2.42 -10.85
N ALA A 250 9.09 -2.34 -10.74
CA ALA A 250 9.83 -2.71 -9.54
C ALA A 250 10.58 -1.49 -9.02
N GLY A 251 10.10 -0.91 -7.91
CA GLY A 251 10.66 0.29 -7.32
C GLY A 251 11.63 -0.03 -6.20
N TRP A 252 12.89 0.38 -6.34
CA TRP A 252 13.86 0.36 -5.26
C TRP A 252 13.92 1.73 -4.59
N SER A 253 13.60 1.80 -3.30
CA SER A 253 13.70 3.03 -2.51
C SER A 253 14.05 2.77 -1.06
N SER A 254 14.59 3.79 -0.39
CA SER A 254 14.53 3.88 1.06
C SER A 254 13.09 4.12 1.49
N CYS A 255 12.72 3.50 2.62
CA CYS A 255 11.39 3.57 3.22
C CYS A 255 11.52 4.05 4.67
N PHE A 256 10.53 4.82 5.13
CA PHE A 256 10.55 5.49 6.43
C PHE A 256 9.26 5.23 7.18
N ARG A 257 9.34 4.72 8.41
CA ARG A 257 8.19 4.49 9.28
C ARG A 257 8.43 5.03 10.66
N ARG A 258 7.47 5.72 11.25
CA ARG A 258 7.56 6.25 12.62
C ARG A 258 7.46 5.16 13.67
N GLU A 259 6.90 4.01 13.34
CA GLU A 259 6.69 2.87 14.25
C GLU A 259 5.96 3.30 15.53
N ALA A 260 4.99 4.20 15.41
CA ALA A 260 4.33 4.89 16.53
C ALA A 260 3.54 3.92 17.44
N GLY A 261 2.92 2.88 16.84
CA GLY A 261 2.14 1.87 17.57
C GLY A 261 2.96 0.71 18.15
N SER A 262 4.29 0.69 18.00
CA SER A 262 5.13 -0.48 18.27
C SER A 262 5.98 -0.38 19.55
N HIS A 263 5.49 0.33 20.57
CA HIS A 263 6.20 0.47 21.84
C HIS A 263 6.49 -0.92 22.49
N GLY A 264 7.77 -1.21 22.72
CA GLY A 264 8.21 -2.47 23.33
C GLY A 264 8.25 -3.68 22.40
N LYS A 265 7.74 -3.61 21.17
CA LYS A 265 7.82 -4.71 20.20
C LYS A 265 9.10 -4.61 19.36
N ASP A 266 9.78 -5.75 19.18
CA ASP A 266 10.98 -5.89 18.32
C ASP A 266 12.00 -4.74 18.48
N THR A 267 12.33 -4.41 19.75
CA THR A 267 13.23 -3.29 20.07
C THR A 267 14.70 -3.60 19.83
N ARG A 268 15.04 -4.88 19.63
CA ARG A 268 16.40 -5.38 19.45
C ARG A 268 16.71 -5.63 17.97
N GLY A 269 17.86 -5.14 17.51
CA GLY A 269 18.37 -5.37 16.15
C GLY A 269 17.63 -4.59 15.06
N ILE A 270 17.56 -5.19 13.87
CA ILE A 270 17.07 -4.54 12.64
C ILE A 270 15.73 -5.09 12.11
N ILE A 271 14.99 -5.84 12.93
CA ILE A 271 13.66 -6.36 12.54
C ILE A 271 12.68 -5.20 12.30
N ARG A 272 12.70 -4.19 13.19
CA ARG A 272 11.78 -3.04 13.17
C ARG A 272 12.56 -1.75 13.36
N VAL A 273 12.69 -1.00 12.27
CA VAL A 273 13.55 0.18 12.16
C VAL A 273 12.83 1.34 11.49
N HIS A 274 13.26 2.57 11.75
CA HIS A 274 12.68 3.78 11.18
C HIS A 274 13.03 4.00 9.72
N GLN A 275 14.17 3.47 9.27
CA GLN A 275 14.63 3.56 7.89
C GLN A 275 15.14 2.20 7.42
N PHE A 276 14.71 1.77 6.25
CA PHE A 276 15.14 0.54 5.59
C PHE A 276 15.01 0.68 4.08
N ASP A 277 15.67 -0.18 3.32
CA ASP A 277 15.50 -0.23 1.86
C ASP A 277 14.57 -1.36 1.46
N LYS A 278 13.84 -1.13 0.36
CA LYS A 278 12.88 -2.09 -0.19
C LYS A 278 12.88 -2.07 -1.72
N VAL A 279 12.76 -3.25 -2.32
CA VAL A 279 12.33 -3.43 -3.71
C VAL A 279 10.88 -3.88 -3.67
N GLU A 280 10.00 -3.06 -4.24
CA GLU A 280 8.55 -3.27 -4.30
C GLU A 280 8.12 -3.50 -5.73
N ALA A 281 7.41 -4.60 -5.97
CA ALA A 281 6.69 -4.84 -7.22
C ALA A 281 5.34 -4.14 -7.18
N PHE A 282 4.97 -3.49 -8.26
CA PHE A 282 3.67 -2.83 -8.43
C PHE A 282 3.11 -3.11 -9.82
N ILE A 283 1.82 -3.46 -9.90
CA ILE A 283 1.17 -3.85 -11.14
C ILE A 283 -0.10 -3.03 -11.36
N TYR A 284 -0.27 -2.57 -12.60
CA TYR A 284 -1.55 -2.10 -13.12
C TYR A 284 -2.05 -3.09 -14.15
N CYS A 285 -3.28 -3.56 -14.00
CA CYS A 285 -3.90 -4.51 -14.93
C CYS A 285 -5.39 -4.24 -15.12
N GLU A 286 -6.00 -4.95 -16.03
CA GLU A 286 -7.44 -5.05 -16.09
C GLU A 286 -7.97 -5.79 -14.85
N PRO A 287 -9.14 -5.43 -14.29
CA PRO A 287 -9.67 -6.09 -13.10
C PRO A 287 -9.83 -7.61 -13.24
N GLY A 288 -10.08 -8.09 -14.46
CA GLY A 288 -10.21 -9.54 -14.75
C GLY A 288 -8.89 -10.31 -14.63
N ASP A 289 -7.74 -9.64 -14.71
CA ASP A 289 -6.41 -10.26 -14.63
C ASP A 289 -5.83 -10.20 -13.20
N ALA A 290 -6.47 -9.46 -12.29
CA ALA A 290 -5.89 -9.14 -10.98
C ALA A 290 -5.60 -10.38 -10.12
N GLU A 291 -6.44 -11.41 -10.17
CA GLU A 291 -6.23 -12.65 -9.41
C GLU A 291 -5.01 -13.43 -9.96
N ALA A 292 -4.92 -13.57 -11.28
CA ALA A 292 -3.79 -14.24 -11.92
C ALA A 292 -2.46 -13.49 -11.70
N GLU A 293 -2.48 -12.16 -11.71
CA GLU A 293 -1.29 -11.34 -11.39
C GLU A 293 -0.92 -11.44 -9.91
N HIS A 294 -1.89 -11.60 -9.01
CA HIS A 294 -1.63 -11.80 -7.58
C HIS A 294 -0.90 -13.14 -7.33
N ASP A 295 -1.37 -14.22 -7.95
CA ASP A 295 -0.72 -15.53 -7.88
C ASP A 295 0.71 -15.49 -8.46
N ARG A 296 0.92 -14.76 -9.54
CA ARG A 296 2.26 -14.56 -10.12
C ARG A 296 3.17 -13.79 -9.18
N LEU A 297 2.69 -12.72 -8.54
CA LEU A 297 3.46 -11.98 -7.52
C LEU A 297 3.93 -12.92 -6.41
N LEU A 298 3.05 -13.74 -5.86
CA LEU A 298 3.39 -14.75 -4.87
C LEU A 298 4.43 -15.73 -5.41
N GLY A 299 4.30 -16.16 -6.67
CA GLY A 299 5.28 -17.03 -7.34
C GLY A 299 6.67 -16.40 -7.41
N TRP A 300 6.78 -15.11 -7.72
CA TRP A 300 8.05 -14.40 -7.76
C TRP A 300 8.65 -14.19 -6.36
N GLN A 301 7.84 -13.94 -5.35
CA GLN A 301 8.30 -13.88 -3.96
C GLN A 301 8.88 -15.23 -3.51
N ARG A 302 8.24 -16.34 -3.87
CA ARG A 302 8.76 -17.70 -3.62
C ARG A 302 10.10 -17.95 -4.32
N GLN A 303 10.29 -17.47 -5.55
CA GLN A 303 11.58 -17.56 -6.26
C GLN A 303 12.68 -16.80 -5.50
N MET A 304 12.37 -15.61 -4.99
CA MET A 304 13.33 -14.82 -4.22
C MET A 304 13.67 -15.48 -2.87
N LEU A 305 12.68 -16.05 -2.18
CA LEU A 305 12.89 -16.82 -0.94
C LEU A 305 13.74 -18.07 -1.16
N ALA A 306 13.49 -18.78 -2.26
CA ALA A 306 14.30 -19.93 -2.65
C ALA A 306 15.77 -19.54 -2.92
N ALA A 307 16.00 -18.36 -3.51
CA ALA A 307 17.36 -17.86 -3.78
C ALA A 307 18.17 -17.53 -2.51
N ILE A 308 17.50 -17.18 -1.40
CA ILE A 308 18.17 -16.96 -0.12
C ILE A 308 18.20 -18.21 0.78
N GLU A 309 17.60 -19.31 0.34
CA GLU A 309 17.69 -20.63 0.98
C GLU A 309 17.24 -20.65 2.45
N VAL A 310 16.14 -19.97 2.79
CA VAL A 310 15.57 -19.95 4.15
C VAL A 310 14.25 -20.72 4.21
N PRO A 311 13.96 -21.44 5.31
CA PRO A 311 12.65 -22.03 5.53
C PRO A 311 11.59 -20.96 5.71
N TYR A 312 10.42 -21.14 5.09
CA TYR A 312 9.33 -20.17 5.19
C TYR A 312 7.96 -20.85 5.10
N ARG A 313 6.93 -20.15 5.52
CA ARG A 313 5.54 -20.51 5.29
C ARG A 313 4.84 -19.42 4.47
N VAL A 314 3.75 -19.80 3.82
CA VAL A 314 2.86 -18.90 3.10
C VAL A 314 1.50 -18.94 3.76
N ILE A 315 0.95 -17.77 4.05
CA ILE A 315 -0.35 -17.63 4.67
C ILE A 315 -1.28 -16.74 3.83
N ASP A 316 -2.57 -17.05 3.84
CA ASP A 316 -3.64 -16.17 3.40
C ASP A 316 -4.09 -15.36 4.61
N VAL A 317 -3.87 -14.08 4.58
CA VAL A 317 -4.03 -13.18 5.72
C VAL A 317 -5.50 -12.92 6.01
N ALA A 318 -5.88 -12.96 7.28
CA ALA A 318 -7.25 -12.72 7.70
C ALA A 318 -7.70 -11.26 7.45
N ALA A 319 -8.98 -11.09 7.20
CA ALA A 319 -9.57 -9.82 6.78
C ALA A 319 -9.32 -8.66 7.75
N GLY A 320 -9.24 -8.93 9.06
CA GLY A 320 -8.98 -7.93 10.09
C GLY A 320 -7.54 -7.45 10.16
N ASP A 321 -6.60 -8.17 9.52
CA ASP A 321 -5.19 -7.76 9.39
C ASP A 321 -4.85 -7.17 8.00
N LEU A 322 -5.85 -7.02 7.14
CA LEU A 322 -5.67 -6.38 5.84
C LEU A 322 -5.55 -4.86 5.98
N GLY A 323 -4.57 -4.26 5.33
CA GLY A 323 -4.56 -2.82 5.09
C GLY A 323 -5.83 -2.35 4.35
N SER A 324 -6.23 -1.11 4.54
CA SER A 324 -7.50 -0.58 4.01
C SER A 324 -7.67 -0.71 2.49
N SER A 325 -6.57 -0.75 1.72
CA SER A 325 -6.58 -0.88 0.26
C SER A 325 -6.67 -2.33 -0.22
N ALA A 326 -6.20 -3.30 0.57
CA ALA A 326 -6.13 -4.70 0.16
C ALA A 326 -7.49 -5.39 0.22
N ALA A 327 -7.84 -6.13 -0.82
CA ALA A 327 -9.00 -7.03 -0.87
C ALA A 327 -8.63 -8.49 -0.54
N ARG A 328 -7.35 -8.85 -0.73
CA ARG A 328 -6.70 -10.09 -0.29
C ARG A 328 -5.21 -9.85 -0.17
N LYS A 329 -4.56 -10.51 0.78
CA LYS A 329 -3.11 -10.42 1.02
C LYS A 329 -2.56 -11.81 1.31
N PHE A 330 -1.42 -12.14 0.70
CA PHE A 330 -0.60 -13.29 1.07
C PHE A 330 0.68 -12.80 1.72
N ASP A 331 1.07 -13.43 2.82
CA ASP A 331 2.36 -13.19 3.44
C ASP A 331 3.26 -14.43 3.32
N CYS A 332 4.54 -14.18 3.03
CA CYS A 332 5.58 -15.18 3.18
C CYS A 332 6.41 -14.85 4.43
N GLU A 333 6.40 -15.76 5.38
CA GLU A 333 7.05 -15.61 6.67
C GLU A 333 8.22 -16.58 6.78
N ALA A 334 9.44 -16.08 7.03
CA ALA A 334 10.60 -16.92 7.23
C ALA A 334 10.72 -17.36 8.69
N TRP A 335 11.28 -18.55 8.89
CA TRP A 335 11.64 -19.03 10.21
C TRP A 335 12.75 -18.15 10.81
N VAL A 336 12.60 -17.78 12.07
CA VAL A 336 13.60 -17.05 12.86
C VAL A 336 14.02 -17.93 14.03
N PRO A 337 15.21 -18.57 13.96
CA PRO A 337 15.66 -19.58 14.93
C PRO A 337 15.64 -19.11 16.38
N THR A 338 16.08 -17.87 16.65
CA THR A 338 16.12 -17.34 18.02
C THR A 338 14.76 -17.03 18.61
N GLN A 339 13.76 -16.81 17.77
CA GLN A 339 12.37 -16.56 18.19
C GLN A 339 11.53 -17.85 18.22
N GLY A 340 12.00 -18.92 17.57
CA GLY A 340 11.26 -20.17 17.46
C GLY A 340 9.92 -20.02 16.73
N THR A 341 9.81 -19.05 15.82
CA THR A 341 8.57 -18.73 15.08
C THR A 341 8.86 -18.21 13.69
N TYR A 342 7.81 -18.14 12.86
CA TYR A 342 7.85 -17.51 11.56
C TYR A 342 7.62 -16.00 11.69
N ARG A 343 8.31 -15.22 10.86
CA ARG A 343 8.17 -13.75 10.80
C ARG A 343 8.01 -13.30 9.36
N GLU A 344 7.07 -12.40 9.13
CA GLU A 344 6.82 -11.81 7.83
C GLU A 344 8.11 -11.19 7.25
N LEU A 345 8.50 -11.66 6.06
CA LEU A 345 9.54 -11.04 5.24
C LEU A 345 8.96 -10.27 4.08
N THR A 346 7.89 -10.77 3.50
CA THR A 346 7.30 -10.21 2.29
C THR A 346 5.81 -10.48 2.26
N SER A 347 5.07 -9.52 1.72
CA SER A 347 3.63 -9.61 1.48
C SER A 347 3.30 -9.27 0.03
N THR A 348 2.16 -9.74 -0.45
CA THR A 348 1.58 -9.31 -1.72
C THR A 348 0.08 -9.07 -1.57
N SER A 349 -0.40 -7.96 -2.12
CA SER A 349 -1.79 -7.52 -1.98
C SER A 349 -2.46 -7.29 -3.32
N ASN A 350 -3.68 -7.82 -3.46
CA ASN A 350 -4.60 -7.43 -4.52
C ASN A 350 -5.46 -6.28 -4.00
N CYS A 351 -5.29 -5.09 -4.54
CA CYS A 351 -6.03 -3.89 -4.17
C CYS A 351 -7.28 -3.68 -5.05
N THR A 352 -7.55 -4.57 -5.98
CA THR A 352 -8.62 -4.41 -6.97
C THR A 352 -8.60 -3.01 -7.59
N THR A 353 -9.75 -2.34 -7.72
CA THR A 353 -9.81 -0.98 -8.27
C THR A 353 -9.69 0.13 -7.21
N PHE A 354 -9.39 -0.20 -5.96
CA PHE A 354 -9.52 0.72 -4.82
C PHE A 354 -8.60 1.94 -4.90
N GLN A 355 -7.32 1.73 -5.14
CA GLN A 355 -6.32 2.80 -5.25
C GLN A 355 -6.49 3.57 -6.55
N ALA A 356 -6.69 2.86 -7.67
CA ALA A 356 -6.89 3.48 -8.98
C ALA A 356 -8.14 4.37 -9.03
N ARG A 357 -9.21 4.08 -8.25
CA ARG A 357 -10.36 4.98 -8.10
C ARG A 357 -9.99 6.28 -7.40
N ARG A 358 -9.13 6.24 -6.39
CA ARG A 358 -8.67 7.43 -5.66
C ARG A 358 -7.73 8.29 -6.50
N LEU A 359 -6.88 7.62 -7.30
CA LEU A 359 -5.86 8.25 -8.13
C LEU A 359 -6.31 8.49 -9.57
N ALA A 360 -7.60 8.23 -9.89
CA ALA A 360 -8.19 8.37 -11.21
C ALA A 360 -7.41 7.65 -12.35
N THR A 361 -6.75 6.54 -12.02
CA THR A 361 -6.01 5.72 -12.99
C THR A 361 -6.98 4.80 -13.73
N ARG A 362 -7.02 4.94 -15.05
CA ARG A 362 -7.96 4.25 -15.92
C ARG A 362 -7.21 3.51 -17.04
N TYR A 363 -7.91 2.63 -17.72
CA TYR A 363 -7.47 2.01 -18.98
C TYR A 363 -8.62 2.05 -19.99
N ARG A 364 -8.33 1.78 -21.27
CA ARG A 364 -9.39 1.59 -22.28
C ARG A 364 -9.68 0.12 -22.46
N ASP A 365 -10.95 -0.25 -22.28
CA ASP A 365 -11.41 -1.61 -22.59
C ASP A 365 -11.40 -1.89 -24.11
N THR A 366 -11.72 -3.10 -24.50
CA THR A 366 -11.76 -3.56 -25.91
C THR A 366 -12.71 -2.74 -26.80
N ASN A 367 -13.67 -2.02 -26.20
CA ASN A 367 -14.58 -1.11 -26.90
C ASN A 367 -14.07 0.34 -26.90
N GLY A 368 -12.89 0.61 -26.39
CA GLY A 368 -12.30 1.94 -26.25
C GLY A 368 -12.88 2.78 -25.11
N LYS A 369 -13.76 2.21 -24.24
CA LYS A 369 -14.38 2.91 -23.12
C LYS A 369 -13.41 2.95 -21.93
N PRO A 370 -13.25 4.13 -21.27
CA PRO A 370 -12.45 4.23 -20.06
C PRO A 370 -13.05 3.41 -18.90
N GLN A 371 -12.23 2.55 -18.29
CA GLN A 371 -12.53 1.76 -17.11
C GLN A 371 -11.49 2.07 -16.03
N ILE A 372 -11.78 1.76 -14.76
CA ILE A 372 -10.82 1.88 -13.68
C ILE A 372 -9.90 0.66 -13.69
N ALA A 373 -8.59 0.88 -13.62
CA ALA A 373 -7.60 -0.18 -13.54
C ALA A 373 -7.62 -0.89 -12.18
N ALA A 374 -7.16 -2.12 -12.12
CA ALA A 374 -6.78 -2.78 -10.87
C ALA A 374 -5.31 -2.50 -10.54
N THR A 375 -4.97 -2.51 -9.26
CA THR A 375 -3.61 -2.39 -8.76
C THR A 375 -3.26 -3.54 -7.84
N LEU A 376 -2.00 -3.96 -7.89
CA LEU A 376 -1.43 -4.96 -6.98
C LEU A 376 -0.05 -4.46 -6.55
N ASN A 377 0.35 -4.86 -5.35
CA ASN A 377 1.70 -4.61 -4.85
C ASN A 377 2.27 -5.86 -4.19
N GLY A 378 3.58 -5.91 -4.08
CA GLY A 378 4.25 -7.00 -3.37
C GLY A 378 5.71 -6.69 -3.14
N THR A 379 6.17 -6.95 -1.92
CA THR A 379 7.57 -6.80 -1.57
C THR A 379 8.40 -7.91 -2.22
N LEU A 380 9.48 -7.56 -2.91
CA LEU A 380 10.45 -8.53 -3.43
C LEU A 380 11.62 -8.75 -2.48
N ALA A 381 12.11 -7.69 -1.83
CA ALA A 381 13.13 -7.78 -0.79
C ALA A 381 13.14 -6.54 0.10
N THR A 382 13.51 -6.72 1.38
CA THR A 382 13.76 -5.61 2.33
C THR A 382 14.97 -5.91 3.18
N THR A 383 15.46 -4.90 3.91
CA THR A 383 16.52 -5.06 4.91
C THR A 383 16.21 -6.15 5.95
N ARG A 384 14.94 -6.39 6.30
CA ARG A 384 14.51 -7.44 7.24
C ARG A 384 14.96 -8.85 6.81
N TRP A 385 15.13 -9.09 5.53
CA TRP A 385 15.60 -10.38 5.01
C TRP A 385 16.99 -10.74 5.52
N LEU A 386 17.83 -9.74 5.87
CA LEU A 386 19.14 -9.97 6.49
C LEU A 386 19.02 -10.71 7.81
N VAL A 387 17.96 -10.48 8.58
CA VAL A 387 17.68 -11.20 9.83
C VAL A 387 17.55 -12.69 9.56
N ALA A 388 16.70 -13.06 8.59
CA ALA A 388 16.49 -14.46 8.22
C ALA A 388 17.77 -15.10 7.66
N ILE A 389 18.51 -14.38 6.81
CA ILE A 389 19.79 -14.87 6.25
C ILE A 389 20.80 -15.13 7.36
N LEU A 390 21.04 -14.17 8.26
CA LEU A 390 22.04 -14.31 9.31
C LEU A 390 21.68 -15.44 10.28
N GLU A 391 20.42 -15.51 10.73
CA GLU A 391 20.03 -16.49 11.73
C GLU A 391 19.88 -17.91 11.19
N ASN A 392 19.43 -18.10 9.93
CA ASN A 392 19.29 -19.45 9.37
C ASN A 392 20.60 -20.02 8.82
N HIS A 393 21.56 -19.18 8.44
CA HIS A 393 22.83 -19.66 7.86
C HIS A 393 24.03 -19.59 8.80
N GLN A 394 23.79 -19.32 10.10
CA GLN A 394 24.83 -19.28 11.11
C GLN A 394 25.48 -20.68 11.30
N GLN A 395 26.78 -20.69 11.61
CA GLN A 395 27.57 -21.87 11.89
C GLN A 395 27.92 -21.89 13.37
N PRO A 396 28.28 -23.07 13.92
CA PRO A 396 28.64 -23.21 15.33
C PRO A 396 29.79 -22.29 15.79
N ASP A 397 30.71 -21.95 14.90
CA ASP A 397 31.85 -21.05 15.17
C ASP A 397 31.48 -19.57 15.15
N GLY A 398 30.23 -19.24 14.80
CA GLY A 398 29.72 -17.87 14.68
C GLY A 398 29.93 -17.23 13.33
N SER A 399 30.49 -17.96 12.36
CA SER A 399 30.47 -17.55 10.97
C SER A 399 29.06 -17.72 10.36
N VAL A 400 28.84 -17.10 9.21
CA VAL A 400 27.54 -17.19 8.50
C VAL A 400 27.81 -17.52 7.03
N ARG A 401 27.22 -18.60 6.54
CA ARG A 401 27.25 -18.96 5.13
C ARG A 401 26.43 -17.94 4.30
N VAL A 402 27.01 -17.47 3.22
CA VAL A 402 26.31 -16.60 2.27
C VAL A 402 25.49 -17.48 1.32
N PRO A 403 24.17 -17.22 1.13
CA PRO A 403 23.39 -17.92 0.10
C PRO A 403 24.06 -17.85 -1.27
N ALA A 404 24.05 -18.97 -2.01
CA ALA A 404 24.80 -19.07 -3.26
C ALA A 404 24.48 -17.94 -4.27
N ALA A 405 23.21 -17.52 -4.36
CA ALA A 405 22.78 -16.43 -5.22
C ALA A 405 23.37 -15.06 -4.83
N LEU A 406 23.81 -14.88 -3.58
CA LEU A 406 24.37 -13.62 -3.07
C LEU A 406 25.91 -13.59 -3.08
N VAL A 407 26.58 -14.74 -3.23
CA VAL A 407 28.06 -14.82 -3.28
C VAL A 407 28.66 -13.87 -4.32
N PRO A 408 28.14 -13.74 -5.56
CA PRO A 408 28.71 -12.84 -6.56
C PRO A 408 28.70 -11.35 -6.15
N TYR A 409 27.79 -10.97 -5.25
CA TYR A 409 27.64 -9.59 -4.77
C TYR A 409 28.47 -9.32 -3.52
N VAL A 410 28.56 -10.30 -2.62
CA VAL A 410 29.28 -10.17 -1.33
C VAL A 410 30.77 -10.46 -1.48
N GLY A 411 31.12 -11.29 -2.46
CA GLY A 411 32.52 -11.65 -2.81
C GLY A 411 33.11 -12.72 -1.92
N VAL A 412 32.33 -13.37 -1.06
CA VAL A 412 32.76 -14.49 -0.23
C VAL A 412 31.62 -15.49 -0.01
N GLU A 413 31.95 -16.74 0.25
CA GLU A 413 30.99 -17.80 0.57
C GLU A 413 30.62 -17.84 2.06
N VAL A 414 31.48 -17.31 2.91
CA VAL A 414 31.33 -17.30 4.37
C VAL A 414 31.71 -15.93 4.93
N LEU A 415 30.89 -15.41 5.82
CA LEU A 415 31.18 -14.24 6.64
C LEU A 415 31.83 -14.72 7.93
N GLU A 416 33.09 -14.35 8.15
CA GLU A 416 33.87 -14.75 9.32
C GLU A 416 33.85 -13.67 10.40
N PRO A 417 33.89 -14.02 11.70
CA PRO A 417 34.05 -13.05 12.78
C PRO A 417 35.29 -12.17 12.58
N ALA A 418 35.17 -10.90 12.94
CA ALA A 418 36.30 -10.00 12.93
C ALA A 418 37.40 -10.52 13.88
N ARG A 419 38.62 -10.60 13.37
CA ARG A 419 39.79 -11.03 14.18
C ARG A 419 40.19 -9.94 15.16
#